data_044f34cabf92ca98005dc33c2b0de348
#
_entry.id   044f34cabf92ca98005dc33c2b0de348
#
_cell.length_a   1.000
_cell.length_b   1.000
_cell.length_c   1.000
_cell.angle_alpha   90.00
_cell.angle_beta   90.00
_cell.angle_gamma   90.00
#
_symmetry.space_group_name_H-M   'P 1'
#
loop_
_entity.id
_entity.type
_entity.pdbx_description
1 polymer ?
#
loop_
_entity_poly.entity_id
_entity_poly.type
_entity_poly.pdbx_seq_one_letter_code
_entity_poly.pdbx_strand_id
1 'polypeptide(L)'
;MSFSARMALCLAALAACSAPAVAEPLRAIYSIRGGGLQVMQVEAVFELDQPARYSIRAQWRTTGMARLFGGAEFSGGTEGRFVGGEARPTRYAVEGTWRGERRQTVLDYPGGQPVLRVRLPPDNDGREPVSEAMMRGTIDQFSAVAQLSRMIATNGRCDGQAGIYEGVRVVRMQARTAGRDRIFPWSTAWTGEATRCSFTCQQVAGFKADDDARVREPQEGTAWMASPRPGAPPIPVRVEVPSRLFGSLTVYLMEVDGVAANALASNAGSSDARSATGAPPAASRAP
;
A
#
# COMPACT_ATOMS: atom_id res chain seq x y z
N MET A 1 62.02 20.80 11.80
CA MET A 1 60.95 20.13 12.57
C MET A 1 59.63 20.85 12.38
N SER A 2 58.62 20.11 11.88
CA SER A 2 57.16 20.21 11.95
C SER A 2 56.47 21.21 11.05
N PHE A 3 56.44 20.86 9.76
CA PHE A 3 55.35 21.31 8.84
C PHE A 3 54.35 20.17 8.57
N SER A 4 54.70 18.93 8.89
CA SER A 4 53.92 17.70 8.60
C SER A 4 52.80 17.40 9.63
N ALA A 5 52.84 18.01 10.83
CA ALA A 5 51.89 17.71 11.90
C ALA A 5 50.57 18.53 11.82
N ARG A 6 50.54 19.63 11.05
CA ARG A 6 49.33 20.48 10.93
C ARG A 6 48.41 20.05 9.80
N MET A 7 48.87 19.26 8.83
CA MET A 7 48.07 18.78 7.70
C MET A 7 47.29 17.51 8.02
N ALA A 8 47.70 16.74 9.02
CA ALA A 8 46.99 15.51 9.45
C ALA A 8 45.74 15.80 10.30
N LEU A 9 45.62 16.99 10.93
CA LEU A 9 44.48 17.33 11.77
C LEU A 9 43.29 17.85 10.99
N CYS A 10 43.46 18.33 9.75
CA CYS A 10 42.37 18.83 8.92
C CYS A 10 41.63 17.72 8.12
N LEU A 11 42.26 16.54 7.92
CA LEU A 11 41.57 15.40 7.24
C LEU A 11 40.67 14.58 8.18
N ALA A 12 40.84 14.68 9.49
CA ALA A 12 40.03 13.92 10.46
C ALA A 12 38.66 14.57 10.76
N ALA A 13 38.44 15.84 10.34
CA ALA A 13 37.19 16.58 10.64
C ALA A 13 36.10 16.40 9.58
N LEU A 14 36.32 15.72 8.46
CA LEU A 14 35.34 15.49 7.39
C LEU A 14 34.65 14.12 7.49
N ALA A 15 34.91 13.32 8.51
CA ALA A 15 34.10 12.14 8.85
C ALA A 15 32.84 12.53 9.64
N ALA A 16 32.25 13.69 9.31
CA ALA A 16 31.05 14.18 9.96
C ALA A 16 29.84 13.36 9.54
N CYS A 17 29.33 12.56 10.47
CA CYS A 17 27.92 12.23 10.70
C CYS A 17 27.00 12.28 9.47
N SER A 18 27.09 11.26 8.64
CA SER A 18 25.91 10.87 7.86
C SER A 18 24.94 10.22 8.85
N ALA A 19 24.16 11.04 9.57
CA ALA A 19 22.98 10.53 10.24
C ALA A 19 22.15 9.82 9.18
N PRO A 20 21.67 8.58 9.42
CA PRO A 20 20.76 7.95 8.48
C PRO A 20 19.57 8.88 8.31
N ALA A 21 19.35 9.37 7.09
CA ALA A 21 18.15 10.13 6.78
C ALA A 21 16.96 9.22 7.12
N VAL A 22 16.23 9.55 8.16
CA VAL A 22 14.96 8.88 8.46
C VAL A 22 14.07 9.21 7.28
N ALA A 23 13.72 8.20 6.50
CA ALA A 23 12.83 8.39 5.36
C ALA A 23 11.51 8.97 5.88
N GLU A 24 11.07 10.07 5.26
CA GLU A 24 9.82 10.73 5.65
C GLU A 24 8.61 9.84 5.30
N PRO A 25 7.61 9.76 6.19
CA PRO A 25 6.38 9.03 5.91
C PRO A 25 5.73 9.52 4.61
N LEU A 26 5.32 8.59 3.75
CA LEU A 26 4.62 8.89 2.51
C LEU A 26 3.13 9.03 2.79
N ARG A 27 2.57 10.22 2.59
CA ARG A 27 1.13 10.51 2.73
C ARG A 27 0.45 10.43 1.38
N ALA A 28 -0.66 9.68 1.31
CA ALA A 28 -1.39 9.45 0.06
C ALA A 28 -2.89 9.64 0.27
N ILE A 29 -3.55 10.31 -0.66
CA ILE A 29 -5.01 10.44 -0.70
C ILE A 29 -5.51 9.67 -1.91
N TYR A 30 -6.47 8.77 -1.65
CA TYR A 30 -7.12 7.96 -2.66
C TYR A 30 -8.60 8.33 -2.82
N SER A 31 -9.07 8.30 -4.06
CA SER A 31 -10.49 8.33 -4.41
C SER A 31 -10.92 6.94 -4.85
N ILE A 32 -11.95 6.38 -4.22
CA ILE A 32 -12.59 5.13 -4.65
C ILE A 32 -13.86 5.50 -5.40
N ARG A 33 -13.98 4.97 -6.62
CA ARG A 33 -15.09 5.27 -7.52
C ARG A 33 -15.80 3.99 -7.96
N GLY A 34 -17.11 4.08 -8.08
CA GLY A 34 -17.96 3.02 -8.62
C GLY A 34 -19.10 3.61 -9.42
N GLY A 35 -19.40 3.06 -10.60
CA GLY A 35 -20.43 3.61 -11.49
C GLY A 35 -20.17 5.07 -11.89
N GLY A 36 -18.91 5.50 -12.00
CA GLY A 36 -18.53 6.88 -12.31
C GLY A 36 -18.58 7.86 -11.14
N LEU A 37 -19.14 7.48 -9.99
CA LEU A 37 -19.28 8.33 -8.79
C LEU A 37 -18.17 8.05 -7.78
N GLN A 38 -17.75 9.08 -7.05
CA GLN A 38 -16.90 8.86 -5.88
C GLN A 38 -17.75 8.31 -4.74
N VAL A 39 -17.37 7.14 -4.24
CA VAL A 39 -18.09 6.45 -3.17
C VAL A 39 -17.34 6.49 -1.83
N MET A 40 -16.02 6.62 -1.86
CA MET A 40 -15.18 6.66 -0.67
C MET A 40 -13.90 7.47 -0.91
N GLN A 41 -13.37 8.05 0.14
CA GLN A 41 -12.03 8.64 0.20
C GLN A 41 -11.21 7.88 1.24
N VAL A 42 -9.93 7.68 0.95
CA VAL A 42 -8.95 7.09 1.87
C VAL A 42 -7.76 8.02 1.98
N GLU A 43 -7.34 8.30 3.20
CA GLU A 43 -6.09 8.97 3.53
C GLU A 43 -5.17 7.95 4.17
N ALA A 44 -4.00 7.71 3.60
CA ALA A 44 -3.06 6.71 4.08
C ALA A 44 -1.68 7.30 4.32
N VAL A 45 -1.00 6.78 5.33
CA VAL A 45 0.40 7.10 5.66
C VAL A 45 1.18 5.80 5.62
N PHE A 46 2.19 5.74 4.77
CA PHE A 46 3.07 4.60 4.58
C PHE A 46 4.46 4.91 5.13
N GLU A 47 4.94 4.05 6.01
CA GLU A 47 6.32 4.01 6.50
C GLU A 47 6.89 2.64 6.09
N LEU A 48 7.37 2.53 4.85
CA LEU A 48 7.81 1.27 4.23
C LEU A 48 9.30 1.26 3.86
N ASP A 49 9.98 2.41 3.96
CA ASP A 49 11.38 2.58 3.54
C ASP A 49 12.39 2.02 4.53
N GLN A 50 11.94 1.69 5.74
CA GLN A 50 12.82 1.08 6.73
C GLN A 50 13.11 -0.38 6.37
N PRO A 51 14.38 -0.81 6.38
CA PRO A 51 14.74 -2.16 5.92
C PRO A 51 14.13 -3.28 6.75
N ALA A 52 13.85 -3.02 8.03
CA ALA A 52 13.40 -4.03 8.97
C ALA A 52 11.98 -3.81 9.51
N ARG A 53 11.40 -2.63 9.36
CA ARG A 53 10.09 -2.28 9.95
C ARG A 53 9.17 -1.69 8.90
N TYR A 54 7.87 -1.81 9.15
CA TYR A 54 6.85 -1.11 8.39
C TYR A 54 5.71 -0.65 9.31
N SER A 55 5.04 0.41 8.89
CA SER A 55 3.78 0.86 9.44
C SER A 55 2.90 1.39 8.29
N ILE A 56 1.62 1.06 8.35
CA ILE A 56 0.60 1.66 7.49
C ILE A 56 -0.53 2.11 8.38
N ARG A 57 -0.90 3.39 8.28
CA ARG A 57 -2.08 3.97 8.92
C ARG A 57 -3.01 4.50 7.85
N ALA A 58 -4.31 4.32 8.01
CA ALA A 58 -5.29 4.82 7.07
C ALA A 58 -6.55 5.31 7.78
N GLN A 59 -7.19 6.30 7.18
CA GLN A 59 -8.54 6.74 7.52
C GLN A 59 -9.37 6.67 6.24
N TRP A 60 -10.60 6.18 6.34
CA TRP A 60 -11.48 6.11 5.19
C TRP A 60 -12.90 6.45 5.56
N ARG A 61 -13.57 7.13 4.65
CA ARG A 61 -14.95 7.58 4.83
C ARG A 61 -15.74 7.46 3.54
N THR A 62 -16.99 7.12 3.67
CA THR A 62 -17.94 7.20 2.56
C THR A 62 -18.16 8.66 2.17
N THR A 63 -18.24 8.95 0.87
CA THR A 63 -18.39 10.30 0.33
C THR A 63 -19.58 10.38 -0.66
N GLY A 64 -20.01 11.60 -0.96
CA GLY A 64 -21.04 11.86 -1.96
C GLY A 64 -22.37 11.16 -1.66
N MET A 65 -23.07 10.77 -2.72
CA MET A 65 -24.36 10.09 -2.66
C MET A 65 -24.31 8.73 -1.94
N ALA A 66 -23.14 8.08 -1.89
CA ALA A 66 -22.99 6.80 -1.21
C ALA A 66 -23.27 6.88 0.30
N ARG A 67 -23.18 8.08 0.91
CA ARG A 67 -23.53 8.30 2.32
C ARG A 67 -25.01 8.04 2.62
N LEU A 68 -25.89 8.21 1.63
CA LEU A 68 -27.32 7.98 1.77
C LEU A 68 -27.67 6.50 1.95
N PHE A 69 -26.80 5.60 1.48
CA PHE A 69 -26.98 4.15 1.58
C PHE A 69 -26.31 3.53 2.81
N GLY A 70 -25.66 4.34 3.63
CA GLY A 70 -25.00 3.93 4.86
C GLY A 70 -23.61 4.53 4.97
N GLY A 71 -23.46 5.53 5.83
CA GLY A 71 -22.15 6.16 6.10
C GLY A 71 -21.22 5.18 6.78
N ALA A 72 -19.95 5.18 6.33
CA ALA A 72 -18.85 4.50 6.98
C ALA A 72 -17.75 5.52 7.25
N GLU A 73 -17.19 5.49 8.44
CA GLU A 73 -16.02 6.27 8.82
C GLU A 73 -15.16 5.42 9.74
N PHE A 74 -13.94 5.14 9.32
CA PHE A 74 -13.01 4.28 10.02
C PHE A 74 -11.61 4.87 10.03
N SER A 75 -10.87 4.49 11.05
CA SER A 75 -9.41 4.66 11.14
C SER A 75 -8.76 3.38 11.58
N GLY A 76 -7.53 3.16 11.17
CA GLY A 76 -6.78 2.00 11.61
C GLY A 76 -5.44 1.88 10.93
N GLY A 77 -4.77 0.77 11.22
CA GLY A 77 -3.47 0.50 10.65
C GLY A 77 -2.85 -0.78 11.16
N THR A 78 -1.63 -0.97 10.73
CA THR A 78 -0.77 -2.08 11.14
C THR A 78 0.64 -1.60 11.37
N GLU A 79 1.35 -2.30 12.21
CA GLU A 79 2.79 -2.19 12.39
C GLU A 79 3.42 -3.58 12.43
N GLY A 80 4.65 -3.69 11.94
CA GLY A 80 5.33 -4.97 11.89
C GLY A 80 6.78 -4.86 11.43
N ARG A 81 7.35 -6.01 11.11
CA ARG A 81 8.72 -6.16 10.63
C ARG A 81 8.77 -7.00 9.36
N PHE A 82 9.78 -6.76 8.54
CA PHE A 82 10.12 -7.65 7.43
C PHE A 82 11.16 -8.68 7.91
N VAL A 83 10.86 -9.96 7.71
CA VAL A 83 11.76 -11.07 8.02
C VAL A 83 11.87 -11.96 6.78
N GLY A 84 13.06 -12.06 6.21
CA GLY A 84 13.26 -12.81 4.96
C GLY A 84 12.47 -12.26 3.77
N GLY A 85 12.10 -10.96 3.80
CA GLY A 85 11.27 -10.32 2.77
C GLY A 85 9.76 -10.43 3.02
N GLU A 86 9.33 -11.24 3.99
CA GLU A 86 7.92 -11.40 4.36
C GLU A 86 7.51 -10.41 5.46
N ALA A 87 6.28 -9.91 5.35
CA ALA A 87 5.68 -9.07 6.37
C ALA A 87 5.30 -9.91 7.60
N ARG A 88 5.77 -9.50 8.77
CA ARG A 88 5.43 -10.09 10.08
C ARG A 88 4.80 -9.00 10.93
N PRO A 89 3.46 -8.89 10.92
CA PRO A 89 2.76 -7.93 11.75
C PRO A 89 3.02 -8.19 13.24
N THR A 90 2.97 -7.13 14.03
CA THR A 90 2.98 -7.19 15.49
C THR A 90 1.61 -6.82 16.04
N ARG A 91 0.95 -5.86 15.39
CA ARG A 91 -0.37 -5.39 15.76
C ARG A 91 -1.12 -4.84 14.56
N TYR A 92 -2.42 -5.12 14.51
CA TYR A 92 -3.40 -4.53 13.61
C TYR A 92 -4.57 -4.01 14.43
N ALA A 93 -5.04 -2.80 14.14
CA ALA A 93 -6.21 -2.23 14.79
C ALA A 93 -7.00 -1.40 13.79
N VAL A 94 -8.32 -1.56 13.81
CA VAL A 94 -9.28 -0.77 13.04
C VAL A 94 -10.46 -0.46 13.94
N GLU A 95 -10.91 0.80 13.93
CA GLU A 95 -12.11 1.24 14.61
C GLU A 95 -12.86 2.26 13.78
N GLY A 96 -14.16 2.38 14.05
CA GLY A 96 -14.99 3.34 13.34
C GLY A 96 -16.48 3.09 13.50
N THR A 97 -17.24 3.62 12.56
CA THR A 97 -18.69 3.46 12.53
C THR A 97 -19.15 2.97 11.15
N TRP A 98 -20.14 2.10 11.15
CA TRP A 98 -20.87 1.64 9.98
C TRP A 98 -22.35 1.79 10.24
N ARG A 99 -23.05 2.60 9.46
CA ARG A 99 -24.49 2.90 9.65
C ARG A 99 -24.83 3.36 11.07
N GLY A 100 -23.91 4.13 11.70
CA GLY A 100 -24.06 4.61 13.07
C GLY A 100 -23.64 3.61 14.16
N GLU A 101 -23.40 2.35 13.83
CA GLU A 101 -22.92 1.34 14.77
C GLU A 101 -21.41 1.38 14.90
N ARG A 102 -20.92 1.37 16.15
CA ARG A 102 -19.48 1.29 16.42
C ARG A 102 -18.94 -0.09 16.07
N ARG A 103 -17.81 -0.09 15.38
CA ARG A 103 -17.09 -1.30 15.01
C ARG A 103 -15.63 -1.17 15.38
N GLN A 104 -15.06 -2.25 15.90
CA GLN A 104 -13.65 -2.29 16.28
C GLN A 104 -13.11 -3.71 16.12
N THR A 105 -11.88 -3.79 15.62
CA THR A 105 -11.11 -5.04 15.56
C THR A 105 -9.69 -4.75 15.98
N VAL A 106 -9.14 -5.54 16.91
CA VAL A 106 -7.73 -5.48 17.28
C VAL A 106 -7.16 -6.89 17.27
N LEU A 107 -6.10 -7.07 16.49
CA LEU A 107 -5.31 -8.29 16.42
C LEU A 107 -3.89 -8.01 16.92
N ASP A 108 -3.39 -8.85 17.83
CA ASP A 108 -1.96 -8.95 18.13
C ASP A 108 -1.39 -10.22 17.50
N TYR A 109 -0.08 -10.25 17.27
CA TYR A 109 0.59 -11.36 16.59
C TYR A 109 1.71 -11.97 17.45
N PRO A 110 1.44 -12.50 18.65
CA PRO A 110 2.45 -13.17 19.44
C PRO A 110 2.97 -14.40 18.69
N GLY A 111 4.30 -14.50 18.55
CA GLY A 111 4.91 -15.60 17.78
C GLY A 111 4.51 -15.63 16.29
N GLY A 112 3.99 -14.51 15.74
CA GLY A 112 3.55 -14.41 14.35
C GLY A 112 2.18 -15.02 14.07
N GLN A 113 1.40 -15.35 15.10
CA GLN A 113 0.04 -15.88 14.96
C GLN A 113 -0.98 -14.82 15.37
N PRO A 114 -2.06 -14.59 14.59
CA PRO A 114 -3.09 -13.61 14.95
C PRO A 114 -3.89 -14.06 16.17
N VAL A 115 -4.02 -13.16 17.13
CA VAL A 115 -4.87 -13.32 18.31
C VAL A 115 -5.84 -12.16 18.36
N LEU A 116 -7.12 -12.45 18.27
CA LEU A 116 -8.18 -11.44 18.37
C LEU A 116 -8.28 -10.94 19.81
N ARG A 117 -8.01 -9.64 20.03
CA ARG A 117 -8.07 -8.98 21.33
C ARG A 117 -9.37 -8.25 21.57
N VAL A 118 -9.85 -7.56 20.53
CA VAL A 118 -11.08 -6.78 20.60
C VAL A 118 -11.89 -7.03 19.35
N ARG A 119 -13.18 -7.21 19.53
CA ARG A 119 -14.18 -7.27 18.47
C ARG A 119 -15.44 -6.53 18.90
N LEU A 120 -15.88 -5.55 18.11
CA LEU A 120 -17.18 -4.90 18.24
C LEU A 120 -17.88 -4.90 16.88
N PRO A 121 -19.15 -5.34 16.80
CA PRO A 121 -19.91 -6.02 17.82
C PRO A 121 -19.31 -7.41 18.18
N PRO A 122 -19.56 -7.93 19.38
CA PRO A 122 -18.94 -9.17 19.87
C PRO A 122 -19.52 -10.45 19.22
N ASP A 123 -20.72 -10.37 18.66
CA ASP A 123 -21.49 -11.50 18.10
C ASP A 123 -20.96 -12.01 16.75
N ASN A 124 -19.79 -11.56 16.34
CA ASN A 124 -19.16 -11.92 15.07
C ASN A 124 -20.02 -11.61 13.83
N ASP A 125 -21.03 -10.74 13.96
CA ASP A 125 -21.90 -10.27 12.88
C ASP A 125 -22.63 -11.43 12.15
N GLY A 126 -23.01 -12.49 12.89
CA GLY A 126 -23.67 -13.69 12.36
C GLY A 126 -22.79 -14.60 11.50
N ARG A 127 -21.47 -14.46 11.60
CA ARG A 127 -20.52 -15.30 10.86
C ARG A 127 -20.14 -16.56 11.64
N GLU A 128 -19.85 -17.63 10.90
CA GLU A 128 -19.26 -18.83 11.48
C GLU A 128 -17.90 -18.51 12.12
N PRO A 129 -17.54 -19.17 13.22
CA PRO A 129 -16.22 -19.03 13.84
C PRO A 129 -15.11 -19.47 12.88
N VAL A 130 -14.03 -18.71 12.86
CA VAL A 130 -12.82 -19.09 12.12
C VAL A 130 -11.95 -19.96 13.02
N SER A 131 -11.60 -21.16 12.57
CA SER A 131 -10.75 -22.07 13.34
C SER A 131 -9.30 -21.56 13.41
N GLU A 132 -8.57 -21.91 14.47
CA GLU A 132 -7.16 -21.58 14.64
C GLU A 132 -6.31 -22.11 13.46
N ALA A 133 -6.65 -23.26 12.91
CA ALA A 133 -5.96 -23.84 11.76
C ALA A 133 -6.07 -22.95 10.52
N MET A 134 -7.23 -22.29 10.34
CA MET A 134 -7.44 -21.36 9.21
C MET A 134 -6.77 -20.00 9.45
N MET A 135 -6.60 -19.57 10.70
CA MET A 135 -5.91 -18.33 11.05
C MET A 135 -4.38 -18.46 10.99
N ARG A 136 -3.85 -19.69 11.09
CA ARG A 136 -2.41 -19.92 11.19
C ARG A 136 -1.65 -19.39 9.98
N GLY A 137 -0.62 -18.56 10.25
CA GLY A 137 0.22 -17.96 9.22
C GLY A 137 -0.45 -16.84 8.42
N THR A 138 -1.64 -16.39 8.81
CA THR A 138 -2.29 -15.24 8.16
C THR A 138 -1.71 -13.92 8.69
N ILE A 139 -1.79 -12.89 7.86
CA ILE A 139 -1.48 -11.50 8.16
C ILE A 139 -2.73 -10.63 7.98
N ASP A 140 -2.70 -9.37 8.34
CA ASP A 140 -3.78 -8.42 8.06
C ASP A 140 -3.65 -7.82 6.63
N GLN A 141 -4.70 -7.13 6.17
CA GLN A 141 -4.74 -6.56 4.82
C GLN A 141 -3.71 -5.45 4.58
N PHE A 142 -3.38 -4.63 5.58
CA PHE A 142 -2.36 -3.60 5.41
C PHE A 142 -0.96 -4.21 5.35
N SER A 143 -0.71 -5.26 6.15
CA SER A 143 0.52 -6.05 6.06
C SER A 143 0.70 -6.73 4.71
N ALA A 144 -0.40 -7.18 4.07
CA ALA A 144 -0.34 -7.71 2.71
C ALA A 144 0.06 -6.63 1.69
N VAL A 145 -0.41 -5.39 1.84
CA VAL A 145 0.04 -4.26 1.02
C VAL A 145 1.51 -3.95 1.26
N ALA A 146 1.97 -3.93 2.51
CA ALA A 146 3.38 -3.72 2.84
C ALA A 146 4.28 -4.81 2.23
N GLN A 147 3.85 -6.07 2.29
CA GLN A 147 4.56 -7.18 1.68
C GLN A 147 4.66 -7.04 0.16
N LEU A 148 3.57 -6.70 -0.51
CA LEU A 148 3.55 -6.46 -1.95
C LEU A 148 4.48 -5.32 -2.35
N SER A 149 4.41 -4.20 -1.63
CA SER A 149 5.33 -3.07 -1.80
C SER A 149 6.80 -3.50 -1.69
N ARG A 150 7.13 -4.26 -0.62
CA ARG A 150 8.48 -4.77 -0.40
C ARG A 150 8.95 -5.70 -1.51
N MET A 151 8.11 -6.60 -1.97
CA MET A 151 8.42 -7.52 -3.06
C MET A 151 8.76 -6.77 -4.35
N ILE A 152 7.97 -5.78 -4.70
CA ILE A 152 8.19 -4.97 -5.90
C ILE A 152 9.45 -4.12 -5.76
N ALA A 153 9.68 -3.50 -4.60
CA ALA A 153 10.89 -2.72 -4.34
C ALA A 153 12.18 -3.56 -4.43
N THR A 154 12.10 -4.86 -4.07
CA THR A 154 13.27 -5.75 -4.03
C THR A 154 13.55 -6.43 -5.37
N ASN A 155 12.53 -6.90 -6.07
CA ASN A 155 12.68 -7.74 -7.27
C ASN A 155 11.86 -7.30 -8.48
N GLY A 156 11.12 -6.17 -8.39
CA GLY A 156 10.28 -5.65 -9.47
C GLY A 156 9.02 -6.49 -9.77
N ARG A 157 8.70 -7.48 -8.93
CA ARG A 157 7.63 -8.46 -9.15
C ARG A 157 6.64 -8.47 -8.00
N CYS A 158 5.41 -8.90 -8.30
CA CYS A 158 4.34 -9.05 -7.31
C CYS A 158 3.91 -10.51 -7.09
N ASP A 159 4.72 -11.48 -7.53
CA ASP A 159 4.37 -12.91 -7.47
C ASP A 159 4.43 -13.42 -6.04
N GLY A 160 3.29 -13.73 -5.47
CA GLY A 160 3.20 -14.21 -4.10
C GLY A 160 1.79 -14.58 -3.69
N GLN A 161 1.68 -15.08 -2.47
CA GLN A 161 0.40 -15.42 -1.85
C GLN A 161 0.39 -14.99 -0.38
N ALA A 162 -0.80 -14.71 0.14
CA ALA A 162 -1.02 -14.40 1.54
C ALA A 162 -2.37 -14.92 2.00
N GLY A 163 -2.43 -15.43 3.22
CA GLY A 163 -3.67 -15.55 3.97
C GLY A 163 -3.93 -14.26 4.72
N ILE A 164 -5.10 -13.68 4.56
CA ILE A 164 -5.48 -12.43 5.22
C ILE A 164 -6.58 -12.72 6.23
N TYR A 165 -6.37 -12.33 7.50
CA TYR A 165 -7.36 -12.40 8.55
C TYR A 165 -7.61 -11.00 9.12
N GLU A 166 -8.86 -10.58 9.15
CA GLU A 166 -9.27 -9.25 9.61
C GLU A 166 -10.14 -9.29 10.88
N GLY A 167 -10.11 -10.44 11.57
CA GLY A 167 -10.86 -10.63 12.82
C GLY A 167 -12.18 -11.38 12.67
N VAL A 168 -12.69 -11.60 11.44
CA VAL A 168 -13.97 -12.30 11.19
C VAL A 168 -13.94 -13.30 10.06
N ARG A 169 -13.08 -13.14 9.09
CA ARG A 169 -12.98 -14.02 7.91
C ARG A 169 -11.55 -14.18 7.49
N VAL A 170 -11.28 -15.28 6.84
CA VAL A 170 -10.00 -15.51 6.17
C VAL A 170 -10.20 -15.43 4.67
N VAL A 171 -9.35 -14.63 4.03
CA VAL A 171 -9.26 -14.49 2.58
C VAL A 171 -7.90 -15.00 2.14
N ARG A 172 -7.86 -15.89 1.17
CA ARG A 172 -6.63 -16.23 0.46
C ARG A 172 -6.45 -15.28 -0.71
N MET A 173 -5.28 -14.68 -0.80
CA MET A 173 -4.90 -13.81 -1.91
C MET A 173 -3.69 -14.39 -2.62
N GLN A 174 -3.74 -14.40 -3.95
CA GLN A 174 -2.61 -14.71 -4.81
C GLN A 174 -2.41 -13.54 -5.77
N ALA A 175 -1.19 -13.04 -5.88
CA ALA A 175 -0.81 -11.99 -6.82
C ALA A 175 0.22 -12.52 -7.82
N ARG A 176 0.17 -12.00 -9.05
CA ARG A 176 1.11 -12.33 -10.14
C ARG A 176 1.44 -11.07 -10.92
N THR A 177 2.68 -10.97 -11.35
CA THR A 177 3.13 -9.91 -12.26
C THR A 177 2.52 -10.15 -13.63
N ALA A 178 1.70 -9.20 -14.09
CA ALA A 178 1.02 -9.24 -15.38
C ALA A 178 1.65 -8.28 -16.43
N GLY A 179 2.83 -7.71 -16.11
CA GLY A 179 3.57 -6.82 -16.98
C GLY A 179 3.70 -5.40 -16.42
N ARG A 180 3.92 -4.44 -17.31
CA ARG A 180 3.99 -3.00 -17.01
C ARG A 180 3.00 -2.27 -17.91
N ASP A 181 2.34 -1.27 -17.34
CA ASP A 181 1.41 -0.42 -18.08
C ASP A 181 1.75 1.05 -17.84
N ARG A 182 1.46 1.86 -18.84
CA ARG A 182 1.44 3.31 -18.69
C ARG A 182 0.05 3.75 -18.26
N ILE A 183 -0.03 4.36 -17.06
CA ILE A 183 -1.25 4.97 -16.56
C ILE A 183 -1.43 6.34 -17.20
N PHE A 184 -2.53 6.51 -17.95
CA PHE A 184 -2.86 7.74 -18.63
C PHE A 184 -3.49 8.77 -17.68
N PRO A 185 -3.37 10.08 -18.00
CA PRO A 185 -3.94 11.16 -17.21
C PRO A 185 -5.46 11.01 -17.02
N TRP A 186 -5.90 11.12 -15.78
CA TRP A 186 -7.31 11.24 -15.43
C TRP A 186 -7.45 12.14 -14.19
N SER A 187 -8.06 13.33 -14.33
CA SER A 187 -8.17 14.31 -13.24
C SER A 187 -6.77 14.61 -12.63
N THR A 188 -6.65 14.60 -11.30
CA THR A 188 -5.37 14.73 -10.57
C THR A 188 -4.73 13.39 -10.22
N ALA A 189 -5.28 12.27 -10.74
CA ALA A 189 -4.77 10.94 -10.44
C ALA A 189 -3.35 10.76 -10.99
N TRP A 190 -2.58 9.93 -10.28
CA TRP A 190 -1.22 9.58 -10.64
C TRP A 190 -1.14 9.04 -12.08
N THR A 191 -0.07 9.41 -12.77
CA THR A 191 0.24 8.99 -14.15
C THR A 191 1.68 8.49 -14.23
N GLY A 192 1.97 7.60 -15.15
CA GLY A 192 3.33 7.10 -15.38
C GLY A 192 3.38 5.60 -15.60
N GLU A 193 4.60 5.05 -15.59
CA GLU A 193 4.84 3.62 -15.73
C GLU A 193 4.63 2.89 -14.39
N ALA A 194 3.82 1.84 -14.40
CA ALA A 194 3.50 1.05 -13.22
C ALA A 194 3.64 -0.45 -13.48
N THR A 195 4.04 -1.21 -12.48
CA THR A 195 3.98 -2.67 -12.50
C THR A 195 2.52 -3.09 -12.35
N ARG A 196 2.00 -3.83 -13.33
CA ARG A 196 0.66 -4.41 -13.28
C ARG A 196 0.71 -5.75 -12.56
N CYS A 197 -0.06 -5.86 -11.49
CA CYS A 197 -0.26 -7.07 -10.69
C CYS A 197 -1.71 -7.54 -10.85
N SER A 198 -1.93 -8.70 -11.43
CA SER A 198 -3.22 -9.37 -11.30
C SER A 198 -3.27 -10.08 -9.96
N PHE A 199 -4.42 -10.07 -9.31
CA PHE A 199 -4.60 -10.81 -8.07
C PHE A 199 -5.97 -11.50 -8.03
N THR A 200 -6.01 -12.60 -7.28
CA THR A 200 -7.23 -13.33 -6.98
C THR A 200 -7.41 -13.37 -5.49
N CYS A 201 -8.61 -13.03 -5.01
CA CYS A 201 -9.01 -13.08 -3.60
C CYS A 201 -10.16 -14.07 -3.45
N GLN A 202 -10.06 -14.99 -2.49
CA GLN A 202 -11.11 -15.95 -2.18
C GLN A 202 -11.34 -16.00 -0.67
N GLN A 203 -12.56 -15.73 -0.23
CA GLN A 203 -12.94 -15.99 1.16
C GLN A 203 -12.98 -17.51 1.36
N VAL A 204 -12.32 -18.00 2.42
CA VAL A 204 -12.20 -19.42 2.72
C VAL A 204 -12.74 -19.82 4.09
N ALA A 205 -13.01 -18.84 4.97
CA ALA A 205 -13.63 -19.03 6.28
C ALA A 205 -14.35 -17.76 6.74
N GLY A 206 -15.22 -17.88 7.77
CA GLY A 206 -15.97 -16.77 8.34
C GLY A 206 -17.15 -16.36 7.46
N PHE A 207 -17.85 -17.33 6.87
CA PHE A 207 -19.05 -17.10 6.07
C PHE A 207 -20.26 -16.79 6.97
N LYS A 208 -21.23 -16.07 6.44
CA LYS A 208 -22.57 -15.95 7.04
C LYS A 208 -23.44 -17.09 6.53
N ALA A 209 -24.45 -17.46 7.32
CA ALA A 209 -25.40 -18.49 6.93
C ALA A 209 -26.22 -18.08 5.68
N ASP A 210 -26.45 -16.78 5.51
CA ASP A 210 -27.20 -16.17 4.39
C ASP A 210 -26.29 -15.66 3.25
N ASP A 211 -24.98 -15.95 3.30
CA ASP A 211 -24.07 -15.57 2.22
C ASP A 211 -24.45 -16.29 0.91
N ASP A 212 -24.55 -15.51 -0.18
CA ASP A 212 -24.68 -16.02 -1.53
C ASP A 212 -23.51 -16.96 -1.87
N ALA A 213 -23.77 -18.06 -2.56
CA ALA A 213 -22.74 -19.03 -2.97
C ALA A 213 -21.54 -18.39 -3.68
N ARG A 214 -21.75 -17.29 -4.42
CA ARG A 214 -20.71 -16.51 -5.09
C ARG A 214 -19.70 -15.86 -4.14
N VAL A 215 -20.00 -15.73 -2.83
CA VAL A 215 -19.01 -15.24 -1.84
C VAL A 215 -17.84 -16.21 -1.72
N ARG A 216 -18.06 -17.49 -2.03
CA ARG A 216 -17.05 -18.54 -2.02
C ARG A 216 -16.20 -18.60 -3.30
N GLU A 217 -16.67 -17.92 -4.36
CA GLU A 217 -15.96 -17.89 -5.63
C GLU A 217 -14.76 -16.94 -5.55
N PRO A 218 -13.64 -17.28 -6.22
CA PRO A 218 -12.52 -16.35 -6.36
C PRO A 218 -12.96 -15.07 -7.06
N GLN A 219 -12.50 -13.93 -6.54
CA GLN A 219 -12.68 -12.62 -7.14
C GLN A 219 -11.35 -12.15 -7.71
N GLU A 220 -11.33 -11.76 -8.97
CA GLU A 220 -10.13 -11.24 -9.62
C GLU A 220 -10.09 -9.73 -9.54
N GLY A 221 -8.88 -9.18 -9.48
CA GLY A 221 -8.64 -7.75 -9.53
C GLY A 221 -7.27 -7.45 -10.10
N THR A 222 -7.03 -6.17 -10.34
CA THR A 222 -5.76 -5.66 -10.85
C THR A 222 -5.29 -4.49 -9.99
N ALA A 223 -4.02 -4.50 -9.61
CA ALA A 223 -3.36 -3.39 -8.96
C ALA A 223 -2.18 -2.92 -9.82
N TRP A 224 -2.06 -1.62 -9.98
CA TRP A 224 -0.89 -0.97 -10.57
C TRP A 224 -0.08 -0.35 -9.44
N MET A 225 1.17 -0.78 -9.35
CA MET A 225 2.09 -0.41 -8.28
C MET A 225 3.22 0.41 -8.85
N ALA A 226 3.51 1.54 -8.25
CA ALA A 226 4.63 2.39 -8.64
C ALA A 226 5.15 3.20 -7.45
N SER A 227 6.39 3.66 -7.54
CA SER A 227 6.92 4.70 -6.66
C SER A 227 6.32 6.04 -7.10
N PRO A 228 5.50 6.70 -6.28
CA PRO A 228 4.79 7.89 -6.72
C PRO A 228 5.70 9.11 -6.89
N ARG A 229 6.87 9.11 -6.26
CA ARG A 229 7.96 10.09 -6.40
C ARG A 229 9.32 9.40 -6.28
N PRO A 230 10.42 10.00 -6.75
CA PRO A 230 11.76 9.44 -6.60
C PRO A 230 12.09 9.09 -5.15
N GLY A 231 12.64 7.89 -4.93
CA GLY A 231 13.02 7.40 -3.61
C GLY A 231 11.88 6.90 -2.73
N ALA A 232 10.61 7.05 -3.13
CA ALA A 232 9.50 6.50 -2.38
C ALA A 232 9.31 5.00 -2.63
N PRO A 233 8.77 4.24 -1.65
CA PRO A 233 8.41 2.85 -1.85
C PRO A 233 7.27 2.71 -2.88
N PRO A 234 7.22 1.59 -3.62
CA PRO A 234 6.08 1.31 -4.48
C PRO A 234 4.80 1.17 -3.67
N ILE A 235 3.77 1.94 -4.02
CA ILE A 235 2.44 1.86 -3.43
C ILE A 235 1.40 1.63 -4.53
N PRO A 236 0.17 1.21 -4.21
CA PRO A 236 -0.90 1.16 -5.19
C PRO A 236 -1.17 2.56 -5.76
N VAL A 237 -1.01 2.75 -7.07
CA VAL A 237 -1.37 4.00 -7.76
C VAL A 237 -2.74 3.91 -8.43
N ARG A 238 -3.16 2.68 -8.76
CA ARG A 238 -4.51 2.36 -9.22
C ARG A 238 -4.84 0.92 -8.80
N VAL A 239 -6.11 0.66 -8.43
CA VAL A 239 -6.61 -0.69 -8.18
C VAL A 239 -7.99 -0.82 -8.81
N GLU A 240 -8.25 -1.94 -9.46
CA GLU A 240 -9.57 -2.28 -9.98
C GLU A 240 -10.02 -3.62 -9.42
N VAL A 241 -11.24 -3.63 -8.88
CA VAL A 241 -11.89 -4.83 -8.36
C VAL A 241 -13.35 -4.90 -8.84
N PRO A 242 -13.90 -6.08 -9.11
CA PRO A 242 -15.32 -6.23 -9.40
C PRO A 242 -16.16 -5.79 -8.19
N SER A 243 -17.33 -5.26 -8.46
CA SER A 243 -18.29 -4.86 -7.43
C SER A 243 -19.69 -5.26 -7.84
N ARG A 244 -20.42 -5.89 -6.92
CA ARG A 244 -21.81 -6.31 -7.16
C ARG A 244 -22.77 -5.13 -7.33
N LEU A 245 -22.48 -4.01 -6.65
CA LEU A 245 -23.35 -2.83 -6.67
C LEU A 245 -23.01 -1.86 -7.81
N PHE A 246 -21.73 -1.80 -8.23
CA PHE A 246 -21.23 -0.77 -9.14
C PHE A 246 -20.59 -1.35 -10.41
N GLY A 247 -20.70 -2.66 -10.65
CA GLY A 247 -20.01 -3.36 -11.72
C GLY A 247 -18.49 -3.48 -11.44
N SER A 248 -17.85 -2.35 -11.17
CA SER A 248 -16.45 -2.29 -10.73
C SER A 248 -16.22 -1.14 -9.76
N LEU A 249 -15.23 -1.29 -8.89
CA LEU A 249 -14.66 -0.21 -8.10
C LEU A 249 -13.25 0.06 -8.59
N THR A 250 -12.93 1.34 -8.77
CA THR A 250 -11.58 1.77 -9.10
C THR A 250 -11.07 2.70 -8.00
N VAL A 251 -9.89 2.38 -7.49
CA VAL A 251 -9.13 3.20 -6.55
C VAL A 251 -8.11 3.99 -7.36
N TYR A 252 -8.04 5.29 -7.15
CA TYR A 252 -7.07 6.19 -7.77
C TYR A 252 -6.26 6.90 -6.71
N LEU A 253 -4.94 6.93 -6.86
CA LEU A 253 -4.07 7.79 -6.09
C LEU A 253 -4.19 9.22 -6.62
N MET A 254 -4.75 10.13 -5.80
CA MET A 254 -5.08 11.50 -6.21
C MET A 254 -4.05 12.52 -5.76
N GLU A 255 -3.43 12.30 -4.60
CA GLU A 255 -2.50 13.24 -3.97
C GLU A 255 -1.42 12.49 -3.20
N VAL A 256 -0.22 13.03 -3.19
CA VAL A 256 0.93 12.54 -2.41
C VAL A 256 1.62 13.73 -1.75
N ASP A 257 1.79 13.66 -0.42
CA ASP A 257 2.46 14.68 0.39
C ASP A 257 1.92 16.11 0.17
N GLY A 258 0.59 16.25 -0.03
CA GLY A 258 -0.07 17.55 -0.27
C GLY A 258 0.00 18.03 -1.72
N VAL A 259 0.56 17.23 -2.65
CA VAL A 259 0.70 17.58 -4.07
C VAL A 259 -0.18 16.66 -4.92
N ALA A 260 -0.85 17.23 -5.92
CA ALA A 260 -1.63 16.46 -6.89
C ALA A 260 -0.75 15.39 -7.56
N ALA A 261 -1.22 14.14 -7.56
CA ALA A 261 -0.38 13.00 -7.92
C ALA A 261 0.08 13.01 -9.39
N ASN A 262 -0.72 13.59 -10.31
CA ASN A 262 -0.34 13.76 -11.70
C ASN A 262 0.82 14.76 -11.91
N ALA A 263 0.98 15.74 -11.02
CA ALA A 263 2.07 16.72 -11.11
C ALA A 263 3.44 16.11 -10.78
N LEU A 264 3.48 15.05 -9.98
CA LEU A 264 4.71 14.36 -9.60
C LEU A 264 5.33 13.58 -10.77
N ALA A 265 4.51 13.01 -11.65
CA ALA A 265 4.95 12.29 -12.84
C ALA A 265 5.57 13.22 -13.89
N SER A 266 5.08 14.46 -14.02
CA SER A 266 5.57 15.45 -14.95
C SER A 266 6.99 15.92 -14.62
N ASN A 267 7.35 15.96 -13.34
CA ASN A 267 8.67 16.38 -12.88
C ASN A 267 9.76 15.31 -13.09
N ALA A 268 9.41 14.03 -13.11
CA ALA A 268 10.34 12.94 -13.38
C ALA A 268 10.81 12.92 -14.83
N GLY A 269 9.95 13.27 -15.79
CA GLY A 269 10.30 13.33 -17.23
C GLY A 269 11.15 14.55 -17.62
N SER A 270 11.11 15.64 -16.83
CA SER A 270 11.86 16.88 -17.13
C SER A 270 13.31 16.85 -16.64
N SER A 271 13.65 15.99 -15.68
CA SER A 271 15.03 15.81 -15.20
C SER A 271 15.89 15.00 -16.17
N ASP A 272 15.31 14.00 -16.84
CA ASP A 272 16.04 13.18 -17.84
C ASP A 272 16.33 13.94 -19.14
N ALA A 273 15.45 14.87 -19.53
CA ALA A 273 15.65 15.69 -20.73
C ALA A 273 16.76 16.74 -20.59
N ARG A 274 17.07 17.19 -19.37
CA ARG A 274 18.15 18.17 -19.11
C ARG A 274 19.53 17.52 -19.02
N SER A 275 19.63 16.22 -18.74
CA SER A 275 20.90 15.50 -18.69
C SER A 275 21.42 15.08 -20.06
N ALA A 276 20.58 15.09 -21.11
CA ALA A 276 20.93 14.67 -22.46
C ALA A 276 21.48 15.80 -23.38
N THR A 277 21.42 17.08 -22.95
CA THR A 277 21.75 18.23 -23.77
C THR A 277 23.14 18.82 -23.53
N GLY A 278 24.02 18.16 -22.79
CA GLY A 278 25.32 18.64 -22.31
C GLY A 278 26.57 18.04 -22.95
N ALA A 279 26.56 17.61 -24.23
CA ALA A 279 27.79 17.23 -24.95
C ALA A 279 28.15 18.30 -25.98
N PRO A 280 29.30 19.00 -25.86
CA PRO A 280 29.74 19.94 -26.92
C PRO A 280 30.17 19.17 -28.19
N PRO A 281 29.95 19.72 -29.38
CA PRO A 281 30.35 19.08 -30.64
C PRO A 281 31.89 19.00 -30.71
N ALA A 282 32.40 17.83 -31.04
CA ALA A 282 33.80 17.60 -31.33
C ALA A 282 34.23 18.44 -32.56
N ALA A 283 35.23 19.28 -32.38
CA ALA A 283 35.85 20.04 -33.46
C ALA A 283 36.55 19.08 -34.43
N SER A 284 36.03 18.99 -35.65
CA SER A 284 36.69 18.36 -36.79
C SER A 284 37.88 19.23 -37.23
N ARG A 285 39.11 18.74 -37.09
CA ARG A 285 40.28 19.20 -37.81
C ARG A 285 40.40 18.31 -39.04
N ALA A 286 40.29 18.91 -40.23
CA ALA A 286 40.74 18.32 -41.48
C ALA A 286 42.11 18.90 -41.89
N PRO A 287 42.92 18.18 -42.67
CA PRO A 287 44.31 18.45 -43.03
C PRO A 287 44.50 19.63 -43.98
#